data_010858948e99ad53e92e2d15578a7a71
#
_entry.id   010858948e99ad53e92e2d15578a7a71
#
_cell.length_a   1.000
_cell.length_b   1.000
_cell.length_c   1.000
_cell.angle_alpha   90.00
_cell.angle_beta   90.00
_cell.angle_gamma   90.00
#
_symmetry.space_group_name_H-M   'P 1'
#
loop_
_entity.id
_entity.type
_entity.pdbx_description
1 polymer ?
#
loop_
_entity_poly.entity_id
_entity_poly.type
_entity_poly.pdbx_seq_one_letter_code
_entity_poly.pdbx_strand_id
1 'polypeptide(L)'
;MIMDSLYAQHERASVTEMVQNMKTYPFSDPDPVANPSDIFYPYFRFDGFSEKSIDKEWKVVLLENDYICLTLFPEIGGKIWGAFDKVSKKEFIYNNHVVKFRDIAMRGPWTSGGIEFNFGIIGHAPTTSTPVDYLTKKKSDGSVSCYISSFDLITRTFWTVEVNLPKDKAYFTTKTTWYNSSSIDQPYYQWMNAAYKAERNAQFCYPGTNYIGHGGELHSFPFDEQGRDISWYEKNNFGNSKSYHVLGQYNDFYGIYWHDDDFGSIHHANYDEKLGMKIFLWGLSREGEIWKDLLTDTDGQYIELQSGRMFNQPASNSCFTPYKHTAFSPQATDTWIEYWFPVRNIKGVSKVSSIGALNVLKEKNCLKLYFSPLQQLSTTVKLYEGEQEIYSTFFNCDVLETWEDSIPFKSRGTCGRLKVVIGDNLLVYSEETSDNVTNRPKELPADFDWNSAYGLYIQGEQWMNQKVYDKAEKYLTASLEKEAYFLPALTSLASLYYRQGRYEDALFNCHIALSVNAYDGYSNYLYGLCNMALGNETDAKDGFSVAS
;
A
#
# COMPACT_ATOMS: atom_id res chain seq x y z
N MET A 1 23.92 -22.01 11.48
CA MET A 1 25.12 -21.99 12.32
C MET A 1 26.17 -20.98 11.83
N ILE A 2 25.75 -19.83 11.25
CA ILE A 2 26.63 -18.70 10.88
C ILE A 2 26.15 -17.37 11.55
N MET A 3 25.01 -17.36 12.21
CA MET A 3 24.45 -16.13 12.83
C MET A 3 24.88 -15.85 14.28
N ASP A 4 25.61 -16.72 14.96
CA ASP A 4 25.86 -16.55 16.40
C ASP A 4 27.15 -15.79 16.77
N SER A 5 27.88 -15.19 15.84
CA SER A 5 29.18 -14.59 16.15
C SER A 5 29.40 -13.11 15.78
N LEU A 6 28.34 -12.34 15.48
CA LEU A 6 28.48 -10.94 15.02
C LEU A 6 27.65 -9.92 15.82
N TYR A 7 27.51 -10.09 17.11
CA TYR A 7 26.92 -9.04 17.95
C TYR A 7 27.99 -8.10 18.51
N ALA A 8 28.57 -7.26 17.65
CA ALA A 8 29.24 -6.05 18.09
C ALA A 8 28.17 -4.95 18.22
N GLN A 9 28.13 -4.22 19.32
CA GLN A 9 27.38 -2.96 19.41
C GLN A 9 27.90 -2.03 18.31
N HIS A 10 27.05 -1.68 17.36
CA HIS A 10 27.42 -0.81 16.27
C HIS A 10 27.04 0.64 16.60
N GLU A 11 28.00 1.52 16.74
CA GLU A 11 27.77 2.97 16.80
C GLU A 11 27.03 3.51 15.55
N ARG A 12 26.88 2.70 14.50
CA ARG A 12 26.29 3.07 13.20
C ARG A 12 25.56 1.88 12.58
N ALA A 13 24.52 2.18 11.84
CA ALA A 13 23.95 1.18 10.96
C ALA A 13 24.92 0.79 9.84
N SER A 14 24.80 -0.42 9.33
CA SER A 14 25.64 -0.96 8.25
C SER A 14 24.82 -1.29 7.01
N VAL A 15 25.46 -1.16 5.85
CA VAL A 15 24.97 -1.66 4.57
C VAL A 15 26.02 -2.57 3.96
N THR A 16 25.60 -3.78 3.56
CA THR A 16 26.45 -4.80 2.95
C THR A 16 25.81 -5.33 1.68
N GLU A 17 26.57 -5.34 0.60
CA GLU A 17 26.18 -6.01 -0.64
C GLU A 17 26.87 -7.38 -0.69
N MET A 18 26.10 -8.42 -0.96
CA MET A 18 26.62 -9.78 -1.01
C MET A 18 25.86 -10.62 -2.04
N VAL A 19 26.36 -11.82 -2.26
CA VAL A 19 25.69 -12.85 -3.05
C VAL A 19 25.16 -13.92 -2.08
N GLN A 20 23.87 -14.25 -2.24
CA GLN A 20 23.21 -15.30 -1.48
C GLN A 20 22.73 -16.39 -2.42
N ASN A 21 23.12 -17.64 -2.14
CA ASN A 21 22.64 -18.79 -2.88
C ASN A 21 21.27 -19.22 -2.32
N MET A 22 20.26 -19.28 -3.20
CA MET A 22 18.91 -19.69 -2.82
C MET A 22 18.32 -20.71 -3.78
N LYS A 23 17.58 -21.65 -3.23
CA LYS A 23 16.73 -22.55 -4.00
C LYS A 23 15.74 -21.73 -4.80
N THR A 24 15.77 -21.85 -6.12
CA THR A 24 15.00 -21.03 -7.04
C THR A 24 14.23 -21.91 -8.02
N TYR A 25 12.94 -21.62 -8.16
CA TYR A 25 12.07 -22.18 -9.20
C TYR A 25 11.93 -21.12 -10.30
N PRO A 26 12.74 -21.23 -11.37
CA PRO A 26 12.80 -20.18 -12.38
C PRO A 26 11.56 -20.14 -13.28
N PHE A 27 11.44 -19.07 -14.04
CA PHE A 27 10.51 -18.98 -15.16
C PHE A 27 11.29 -18.64 -16.44
N SER A 28 10.71 -19.00 -17.58
CA SER A 28 11.20 -18.55 -18.89
C SER A 28 10.72 -17.14 -19.20
N ASP A 29 11.26 -16.55 -20.24
CA ASP A 29 10.73 -15.34 -20.82
C ASP A 29 9.25 -15.51 -21.20
N PRO A 30 8.48 -14.39 -21.26
CA PRO A 30 7.09 -14.45 -21.68
C PRO A 30 6.93 -15.11 -23.05
N ASP A 31 5.88 -15.91 -23.22
CA ASP A 31 5.49 -16.42 -24.52
C ASP A 31 5.20 -15.23 -25.44
N PRO A 32 5.86 -15.12 -26.60
CA PRO A 32 5.68 -14.01 -27.52
C PRO A 32 4.28 -13.93 -28.17
N VAL A 33 3.49 -14.99 -28.02
CA VAL A 33 2.11 -15.01 -28.51
C VAL A 33 1.22 -14.24 -27.56
N ALA A 34 0.67 -13.13 -28.04
CA ALA A 34 -0.27 -12.35 -27.26
C ALA A 34 -1.51 -13.18 -26.89
N ASN A 35 -1.97 -13.04 -25.64
CA ASN A 35 -3.23 -13.63 -25.20
C ASN A 35 -4.37 -12.61 -25.45
N PRO A 36 -5.21 -12.80 -26.48
CA PRO A 36 -6.24 -11.83 -26.82
C PRO A 36 -7.40 -11.80 -25.82
N SER A 37 -7.49 -12.75 -24.91
CA SER A 37 -8.48 -12.76 -23.84
C SER A 37 -8.09 -11.92 -22.64
N ASP A 38 -6.81 -11.56 -22.48
CA ASP A 38 -6.33 -10.73 -21.40
C ASP A 38 -6.63 -9.25 -21.66
N ILE A 39 -7.11 -8.60 -20.64
CA ILE A 39 -7.44 -7.16 -20.67
C ILE A 39 -6.37 -6.29 -20.02
N PHE A 40 -5.33 -6.90 -19.47
CA PHE A 40 -4.24 -6.19 -18.81
C PHE A 40 -2.95 -6.28 -19.61
N TYR A 41 -2.30 -5.15 -19.78
CA TYR A 41 -0.98 -5.11 -20.40
C TYR A 41 0.11 -5.53 -19.36
N PRO A 42 1.14 -6.28 -19.74
CA PRO A 42 1.38 -6.89 -21.07
C PRO A 42 0.46 -8.11 -21.31
N TYR A 43 0.04 -8.30 -22.55
CA TYR A 43 -0.89 -9.38 -22.96
C TYR A 43 -0.16 -10.70 -23.27
N PHE A 44 1.06 -10.86 -22.83
CA PHE A 44 1.84 -12.07 -23.03
C PHE A 44 1.53 -13.11 -21.97
N ARG A 45 1.64 -14.37 -22.34
CA ARG A 45 1.54 -15.49 -21.41
C ARG A 45 2.86 -15.65 -20.65
N PHE A 46 2.75 -15.96 -19.35
CA PHE A 46 3.88 -16.24 -18.46
C PHE A 46 3.70 -17.61 -17.79
N ASP A 47 3.51 -18.67 -18.62
CA ASP A 47 3.29 -20.04 -18.17
C ASP A 47 4.55 -20.91 -18.19
N GLY A 48 5.69 -20.31 -18.46
CA GLY A 48 6.98 -21.00 -18.57
C GLY A 48 7.74 -21.20 -17.27
N PHE A 49 7.08 -21.23 -16.09
CA PHE A 49 7.72 -21.47 -14.81
C PHE A 49 8.03 -22.94 -14.58
N SER A 50 9.07 -23.22 -13.79
CA SER A 50 9.60 -24.57 -13.55
C SER A 50 9.06 -25.15 -12.24
N GLU A 51 8.70 -26.43 -12.26
CA GLU A 51 8.48 -27.26 -11.07
C GLU A 51 9.79 -27.84 -10.50
N LYS A 52 10.91 -27.67 -11.22
CA LYS A 52 12.24 -28.11 -10.77
C LYS A 52 13.03 -26.90 -10.30
N SER A 53 13.48 -26.97 -9.06
CA SER A 53 14.35 -25.95 -8.49
C SER A 53 15.79 -26.13 -8.97
N ILE A 54 16.50 -25.01 -8.98
CA ILE A 54 17.96 -24.92 -9.12
C ILE A 54 18.51 -24.10 -7.95
N ASP A 55 19.76 -24.30 -7.62
CA ASP A 55 20.49 -23.36 -6.77
C ASP A 55 20.92 -22.17 -7.63
N LYS A 56 20.51 -20.96 -7.23
CA LYS A 56 20.84 -19.73 -7.95
C LYS A 56 21.40 -18.71 -6.99
N GLU A 57 22.47 -18.08 -7.41
CA GLU A 57 23.05 -16.93 -6.73
C GLU A 57 22.25 -15.66 -7.04
N TRP A 58 21.85 -14.95 -5.99
CA TRP A 58 21.15 -13.68 -6.05
C TRP A 58 21.97 -12.58 -5.39
N LYS A 59 22.02 -11.41 -6.01
CA LYS A 59 22.58 -10.22 -5.38
C LYS A 59 21.60 -9.72 -4.33
N VAL A 60 22.08 -9.53 -3.11
CA VAL A 60 21.29 -9.02 -1.99
C VAL A 60 21.97 -7.83 -1.34
N VAL A 61 21.15 -6.92 -0.81
CA VAL A 61 21.59 -5.80 0.02
C VAL A 61 21.06 -6.01 1.42
N LEU A 62 21.95 -6.04 2.41
CA LEU A 62 21.61 -6.09 3.82
C LEU A 62 21.72 -4.68 4.42
N LEU A 63 20.66 -4.21 5.09
CA LEU A 63 20.70 -3.05 5.96
C LEU A 63 20.53 -3.54 7.38
N GLU A 64 21.45 -3.18 8.27
CA GLU A 64 21.48 -3.72 9.62
C GLU A 64 21.87 -2.66 10.65
N ASN A 65 21.16 -2.66 11.79
CA ASN A 65 21.56 -1.98 13.02
C ASN A 65 21.48 -2.96 14.20
N ASP A 66 21.53 -2.47 15.44
CA ASP A 66 21.51 -3.34 16.62
C ASP A 66 20.15 -4.07 16.80
N TYR A 67 19.09 -3.58 16.20
CA TYR A 67 17.71 -4.05 16.42
C TYR A 67 17.12 -4.80 15.23
N ILE A 68 17.41 -4.35 14.01
CA ILE A 68 16.75 -4.81 12.79
C ILE A 68 17.78 -5.21 11.74
N CYS A 69 17.49 -6.29 11.01
CA CYS A 69 18.19 -6.67 9.78
C CYS A 69 17.16 -6.77 8.64
N LEU A 70 17.41 -6.06 7.53
CA LEU A 70 16.62 -6.07 6.32
C LEU A 70 17.40 -6.74 5.20
N THR A 71 16.72 -7.58 4.42
CA THR A 71 17.26 -8.18 3.21
C THR A 71 16.51 -7.65 2.00
N LEU A 72 17.21 -7.05 1.04
CA LEU A 72 16.63 -6.52 -0.19
C LEU A 72 17.16 -7.27 -1.41
N PHE A 73 16.30 -7.49 -2.40
CA PHE A 73 16.63 -8.18 -3.66
C PHE A 73 16.49 -7.24 -4.86
N PRO A 74 17.55 -6.54 -5.26
CA PRO A 74 17.52 -5.66 -6.44
C PRO A 74 17.14 -6.37 -7.73
N GLU A 75 17.47 -7.66 -7.86
CA GLU A 75 17.17 -8.46 -9.05
C GLU A 75 15.70 -8.96 -9.11
N ILE A 76 14.93 -8.76 -8.02
CA ILE A 76 13.51 -9.13 -7.92
C ILE A 76 12.71 -7.90 -7.49
N GLY A 77 12.60 -6.92 -8.36
CA GLY A 77 11.80 -5.71 -8.15
C GLY A 77 12.31 -4.77 -7.04
N GLY A 78 13.53 -4.98 -6.53
CA GLY A 78 14.02 -4.26 -5.35
C GLY A 78 13.25 -4.60 -4.07
N LYS A 79 12.55 -5.72 -4.06
CA LYS A 79 11.71 -6.19 -2.96
C LYS A 79 12.48 -6.22 -1.64
N ILE A 80 11.90 -5.72 -0.56
CA ILE A 80 12.36 -6.03 0.80
C ILE A 80 11.94 -7.48 1.04
N TRP A 81 12.88 -8.41 0.91
CA TRP A 81 12.61 -9.84 0.93
C TRP A 81 12.21 -10.35 2.32
N GLY A 82 12.77 -9.74 3.36
CA GLY A 82 12.45 -10.02 4.74
C GLY A 82 12.95 -8.96 5.68
N ALA A 83 12.35 -8.91 6.87
CA ALA A 83 12.78 -8.05 7.97
C ALA A 83 12.78 -8.84 9.28
N PHE A 84 13.91 -8.81 9.97
CA PHE A 84 14.18 -9.60 11.16
C PHE A 84 14.44 -8.72 12.39
N ASP A 85 13.70 -8.98 13.47
CA ASP A 85 13.95 -8.40 14.79
C ASP A 85 15.05 -9.22 15.49
N LYS A 86 16.23 -8.62 15.65
CA LYS A 86 17.41 -9.24 16.25
C LYS A 86 17.24 -9.49 17.75
N VAL A 87 16.37 -8.74 18.42
CA VAL A 87 16.17 -8.82 19.86
C VAL A 87 15.24 -9.98 20.22
N SER A 88 14.10 -10.12 19.54
CA SER A 88 13.19 -11.26 19.70
C SER A 88 13.60 -12.48 18.90
N LYS A 89 14.54 -12.34 17.96
CA LYS A 89 14.96 -13.36 16.99
C LYS A 89 13.80 -13.88 16.13
N LYS A 90 12.93 -12.96 15.71
CA LYS A 90 11.74 -13.27 14.91
C LYS A 90 11.70 -12.41 13.64
N GLU A 91 11.16 -12.99 12.59
CA GLU A 91 10.80 -12.25 11.38
C GLU A 91 9.49 -11.49 11.62
N PHE A 92 9.48 -10.19 11.31
CA PHE A 92 8.26 -9.38 11.38
C PHE A 92 7.72 -9.02 10.00
N ILE A 93 8.47 -9.31 8.93
CA ILE A 93 8.00 -9.39 7.53
C ILE A 93 8.34 -10.80 7.06
N TYR A 94 7.37 -11.47 6.46
CA TYR A 94 7.50 -12.87 6.01
C TYR A 94 8.64 -13.01 5.00
N ASN A 95 9.62 -13.82 5.34
CA ASN A 95 10.77 -14.15 4.53
C ASN A 95 10.54 -15.53 3.87
N ASN A 96 10.43 -15.57 2.55
CA ASN A 96 10.34 -16.83 1.82
C ASN A 96 11.75 -17.39 1.58
N HIS A 97 12.04 -18.58 2.09
CA HIS A 97 13.36 -19.23 1.96
C HIS A 97 13.62 -19.81 0.56
N VAL A 98 12.65 -19.72 -0.34
CA VAL A 98 12.77 -20.10 -1.74
C VAL A 98 12.33 -18.94 -2.65
N VAL A 99 12.97 -18.81 -3.80
CA VAL A 99 12.49 -17.92 -4.87
C VAL A 99 11.63 -18.75 -5.81
N LYS A 100 10.32 -18.56 -5.74
CA LYS A 100 9.34 -19.35 -6.48
C LYS A 100 8.51 -18.44 -7.37
N PHE A 101 8.85 -18.39 -8.66
CA PHE A 101 8.09 -17.60 -9.62
C PHE A 101 6.87 -18.36 -10.08
N ARG A 102 5.70 -17.70 -10.06
CA ARG A 102 4.42 -18.26 -10.52
C ARG A 102 3.62 -17.20 -11.27
N ASP A 103 2.83 -17.61 -12.24
CA ASP A 103 1.90 -16.77 -12.96
C ASP A 103 0.58 -16.64 -12.18
N ILE A 104 0.60 -15.85 -11.12
CA ILE A 104 -0.54 -15.60 -10.24
C ILE A 104 -1.01 -14.15 -10.37
N ALA A 105 -0.07 -13.24 -10.59
CA ALA A 105 -0.34 -11.84 -10.80
C ALA A 105 -0.92 -11.60 -12.20
N MET A 106 -1.80 -10.63 -12.33
CA MET A 106 -2.51 -10.35 -13.58
C MET A 106 -1.60 -9.95 -14.75
N ARG A 107 -0.33 -9.62 -14.50
CA ARG A 107 0.59 -9.05 -15.50
C ARG A 107 1.96 -9.71 -15.56
N GLY A 108 2.07 -10.94 -15.13
CA GLY A 108 3.30 -11.71 -15.28
C GLY A 108 3.72 -12.52 -14.06
N PRO A 109 4.94 -13.03 -14.06
CA PRO A 109 5.46 -13.84 -12.97
C PRO A 109 5.59 -13.02 -11.69
N TRP A 110 5.33 -13.68 -10.57
CA TRP A 110 5.31 -13.08 -9.25
C TRP A 110 5.94 -14.02 -8.21
N THR A 111 6.48 -13.45 -7.14
CA THR A 111 7.01 -14.19 -5.98
C THR A 111 6.29 -13.75 -4.72
N SER A 112 5.98 -14.68 -3.82
CA SER A 112 5.40 -14.37 -2.51
C SER A 112 6.44 -13.85 -1.52
N GLY A 113 5.95 -13.33 -0.39
CA GLY A 113 6.79 -12.88 0.72
C GLY A 113 7.31 -11.44 0.57
N GLY A 114 7.89 -10.92 1.63
CA GLY A 114 8.50 -9.60 1.66
C GLY A 114 7.55 -8.41 1.50
N ILE A 115 8.12 -7.26 1.13
CA ILE A 115 7.37 -6.05 0.74
C ILE A 115 7.70 -5.73 -0.71
N GLU A 116 6.69 -5.69 -1.57
CA GLU A 116 6.82 -5.32 -2.98
C GLU A 116 6.22 -3.95 -3.27
N PHE A 117 6.71 -3.32 -4.33
CA PHE A 117 6.35 -1.97 -4.74
C PHE A 117 5.62 -2.01 -6.08
N ASN A 118 4.36 -1.53 -6.10
CA ASN A 118 3.50 -1.52 -7.28
C ASN A 118 3.10 -0.10 -7.65
N PHE A 119 3.34 0.27 -8.91
CA PHE A 119 3.07 1.60 -9.45
C PHE A 119 2.36 1.50 -10.81
N GLY A 120 1.55 2.50 -11.11
CA GLY A 120 0.96 2.72 -12.43
C GLY A 120 -0.48 2.25 -12.53
N ILE A 121 -0.73 1.10 -13.14
CA ILE A 121 -2.07 0.55 -13.32
C ILE A 121 -2.36 -0.56 -12.31
N ILE A 122 -3.62 -0.98 -12.25
CA ILE A 122 -4.08 -2.05 -11.35
C ILE A 122 -3.22 -3.32 -11.42
N GLY A 123 -3.08 -3.99 -10.29
CA GLY A 123 -2.43 -5.29 -10.12
C GLY A 123 -0.93 -5.18 -9.83
N HIS A 124 -0.29 -6.35 -9.71
CA HIS A 124 1.15 -6.43 -9.47
C HIS A 124 1.92 -5.92 -10.68
N ALA A 125 2.85 -4.99 -10.46
CA ALA A 125 3.64 -4.42 -11.54
C ALA A 125 4.61 -5.47 -12.12
N PRO A 126 4.85 -5.51 -13.45
CA PRO A 126 5.84 -6.42 -14.03
C PRO A 126 7.24 -6.29 -13.44
N THR A 127 7.58 -5.10 -12.95
CA THR A 127 8.86 -4.83 -12.28
C THR A 127 9.07 -5.64 -10.99
N THR A 128 8.03 -6.17 -10.35
CA THR A 128 8.14 -6.95 -9.10
C THR A 128 8.91 -8.26 -9.24
N SER A 129 9.14 -8.74 -10.46
CA SER A 129 9.88 -9.97 -10.77
C SER A 129 11.12 -9.75 -11.65
N THR A 130 11.50 -8.50 -11.90
CA THR A 130 12.63 -8.15 -12.77
C THR A 130 13.67 -7.30 -12.02
N PRO A 131 14.93 -7.26 -12.49
CA PRO A 131 15.93 -6.37 -11.95
C PRO A 131 15.50 -4.90 -12.03
N VAL A 132 15.86 -4.14 -11.01
CA VAL A 132 15.65 -2.69 -10.91
C VAL A 132 16.97 -1.99 -10.55
N ASP A 133 17.05 -0.70 -10.80
CA ASP A 133 18.20 0.10 -10.39
C ASP A 133 18.23 0.25 -8.87
N TYR A 134 19.44 0.21 -8.28
CA TYR A 134 19.59 0.45 -6.85
C TYR A 134 20.88 1.20 -6.54
N LEU A 135 20.89 1.90 -5.41
CA LEU A 135 22.05 2.60 -4.87
C LEU A 135 22.07 2.50 -3.35
N THR A 136 23.19 2.09 -2.78
CA THR A 136 23.38 2.07 -1.32
C THR A 136 24.08 3.34 -0.84
N LYS A 137 23.71 3.82 0.35
CA LYS A 137 24.30 5.04 0.92
C LYS A 137 24.41 4.95 2.44
N LYS A 138 25.58 5.32 2.97
CA LYS A 138 25.78 5.64 4.38
C LYS A 138 25.60 7.14 4.57
N LYS A 139 24.74 7.54 5.49
CA LYS A 139 24.45 8.94 5.76
C LYS A 139 25.29 9.51 6.91
N SER A 140 25.39 10.83 6.97
CA SER A 140 26.16 11.53 8.01
C SER A 140 25.61 11.37 9.42
N ASP A 141 24.29 11.13 9.55
CA ASP A 141 23.59 10.85 10.81
C ASP A 141 23.81 9.42 11.33
N GLY A 142 24.56 8.59 10.59
CA GLY A 142 24.85 7.19 10.91
C GLY A 142 23.79 6.21 10.41
N SER A 143 22.72 6.68 9.78
CA SER A 143 21.75 5.82 9.11
C SER A 143 22.28 5.28 7.79
N VAL A 144 21.65 4.23 7.27
CA VAL A 144 21.94 3.65 5.96
C VAL A 144 20.68 3.60 5.11
N SER A 145 20.86 3.74 3.80
CA SER A 145 19.76 3.65 2.84
C SER A 145 20.12 2.76 1.67
N CYS A 146 19.10 2.08 1.14
CA CYS A 146 19.08 1.52 -0.21
C CYS A 146 17.98 2.24 -1.00
N TYR A 147 18.36 2.93 -2.06
CA TYR A 147 17.45 3.53 -3.03
C TYR A 147 17.16 2.51 -4.11
N ILE A 148 15.91 2.29 -4.39
CA ILE A 148 15.41 1.36 -5.41
C ILE A 148 14.61 2.17 -6.40
N SER A 149 14.87 2.03 -7.69
CA SER A 149 14.24 2.86 -8.72
C SER A 149 13.92 2.05 -9.96
N SER A 150 12.83 2.41 -10.62
CA SER A 150 12.51 1.90 -11.94
C SER A 150 11.68 2.89 -12.74
N PHE A 151 11.78 2.78 -14.05
CA PHE A 151 10.91 3.47 -14.99
C PHE A 151 9.81 2.50 -15.43
N ASP A 152 8.55 2.82 -15.10
CA ASP A 152 7.43 2.02 -15.56
C ASP A 152 7.15 2.27 -17.03
N LEU A 153 7.45 1.29 -17.87
CA LEU A 153 7.27 1.36 -19.33
C LEU A 153 5.80 1.53 -19.73
N ILE A 154 4.87 1.07 -18.91
CA ILE A 154 3.44 1.09 -19.22
C ILE A 154 2.87 2.50 -19.05
N THR A 155 3.20 3.15 -17.94
CA THR A 155 2.68 4.49 -17.61
C THR A 155 3.67 5.61 -17.91
N ARG A 156 4.91 5.27 -18.28
CA ARG A 156 5.98 6.27 -18.51
C ARG A 156 6.25 7.12 -17.26
N THR A 157 6.01 6.55 -16.09
CA THR A 157 6.30 7.20 -14.81
C THR A 157 7.59 6.63 -14.21
N PHE A 158 8.27 7.44 -13.42
CA PHE A 158 9.48 7.04 -12.73
C PHE A 158 9.22 7.02 -11.22
N TRP A 159 9.65 5.96 -10.54
CA TRP A 159 9.53 5.86 -9.11
C TRP A 159 10.85 5.52 -8.44
N THR A 160 11.03 6.04 -7.24
CA THR A 160 12.13 5.72 -6.34
C THR A 160 11.58 5.45 -4.94
N VAL A 161 12.01 4.37 -4.34
CA VAL A 161 11.77 4.06 -2.93
C VAL A 161 13.10 4.07 -2.20
N GLU A 162 13.26 4.96 -1.24
CA GLU A 162 14.37 4.93 -0.30
C GLU A 162 13.97 4.05 0.89
N VAL A 163 14.62 2.91 1.04
CA VAL A 163 14.55 2.10 2.26
C VAL A 163 15.65 2.60 3.20
N ASN A 164 15.27 3.27 4.29
CA ASN A 164 16.21 3.84 5.25
C ASN A 164 16.13 3.13 6.60
N LEU A 165 17.26 2.78 7.16
CA LEU A 165 17.41 2.22 8.49
C LEU A 165 18.22 3.19 9.38
N PRO A 166 17.59 3.82 10.39
CA PRO A 166 18.28 4.62 11.41
C PRO A 166 19.26 3.77 12.21
N LYS A 167 20.29 4.39 12.75
CA LYS A 167 21.34 3.69 13.51
C LYS A 167 20.86 3.14 14.87
N ASP A 168 19.93 3.86 15.51
CA ASP A 168 19.58 3.73 16.93
C ASP A 168 18.08 3.52 17.18
N LYS A 169 17.33 3.08 16.16
CA LYS A 169 15.88 2.88 16.25
C LYS A 169 15.44 1.53 15.70
N ALA A 170 14.37 1.01 16.26
CA ALA A 170 13.81 -0.29 15.88
C ALA A 170 12.73 -0.17 14.80
N TYR A 171 12.92 0.70 13.81
CA TYR A 171 12.08 0.78 12.61
C TYR A 171 12.92 1.07 11.38
N PHE A 172 12.37 0.76 10.23
CA PHE A 172 12.85 1.30 8.96
C PHE A 172 11.75 2.11 8.28
N THR A 173 12.13 2.97 7.36
CA THR A 173 11.17 3.74 6.56
C THR A 173 11.30 3.41 5.09
N THR A 174 10.17 3.49 4.38
CA THR A 174 10.11 3.54 2.92
C THR A 174 9.63 4.93 2.52
N LYS A 175 10.55 5.76 2.00
CA LYS A 175 10.22 7.06 1.44
C LYS A 175 10.10 6.94 -0.07
N THR A 176 8.92 7.15 -0.59
CA THR A 176 8.65 7.07 -2.02
C THR A 176 8.65 8.46 -2.65
N THR A 177 9.21 8.53 -3.85
CA THR A 177 9.03 9.64 -4.80
C THR A 177 8.55 9.04 -6.10
N TRP A 178 7.39 9.49 -6.59
CA TRP A 178 6.78 9.02 -7.83
C TRP A 178 6.52 10.20 -8.76
N TYR A 179 7.02 10.13 -9.99
CA TYR A 179 7.04 11.23 -10.93
C TYR A 179 6.43 10.81 -12.28
N ASN A 180 5.43 11.56 -12.75
CA ASN A 180 4.92 11.42 -14.10
C ASN A 180 5.77 12.26 -15.07
N SER A 181 6.72 11.63 -15.74
CA SER A 181 7.60 12.29 -16.71
C SER A 181 6.96 12.51 -18.09
N SER A 182 5.73 12.05 -18.29
CA SER A 182 5.03 12.22 -19.57
C SER A 182 4.30 13.56 -19.66
N SER A 183 3.94 13.94 -20.87
CA SER A 183 3.16 15.16 -21.15
C SER A 183 1.65 14.97 -21.00
N ILE A 184 1.20 13.83 -20.51
CA ILE A 184 -0.24 13.50 -20.38
C ILE A 184 -0.52 12.86 -19.03
N ASP A 185 -1.78 12.87 -18.63
CA ASP A 185 -2.22 12.17 -17.45
C ASP A 185 -1.93 10.68 -17.53
N GLN A 186 -1.50 10.10 -16.43
CA GLN A 186 -1.26 8.68 -16.31
C GLN A 186 -2.15 8.08 -15.23
N PRO A 187 -2.38 6.76 -15.22
CA PRO A 187 -3.07 6.10 -14.15
C PRO A 187 -2.35 6.33 -12.81
N TYR A 188 -3.12 6.70 -11.79
CA TYR A 188 -2.61 6.93 -10.44
C TYR A 188 -3.02 5.79 -9.53
N TYR A 189 -2.32 4.66 -9.64
CA TYR A 189 -2.53 3.53 -8.76
C TYR A 189 -1.19 3.07 -8.17
N GLN A 190 -1.07 3.20 -6.85
CA GLN A 190 0.12 2.79 -6.11
C GLN A 190 -0.30 2.00 -4.88
N TRP A 191 0.40 0.90 -4.63
CA TRP A 191 0.25 0.11 -3.44
C TRP A 191 1.52 -0.66 -3.11
N MET A 192 1.74 -0.88 -1.82
CA MET A 192 2.76 -1.78 -1.31
C MET A 192 2.09 -3.02 -0.76
N ASN A 193 2.67 -4.18 -1.05
CA ASN A 193 2.18 -5.47 -0.60
C ASN A 193 3.18 -6.07 0.36
N ALA A 194 2.84 -6.10 1.65
CA ALA A 194 3.68 -6.69 2.69
C ALA A 194 3.10 -8.04 3.14
N ALA A 195 3.96 -9.05 3.18
CA ALA A 195 3.59 -10.41 3.58
C ALA A 195 3.87 -10.67 5.06
N TYR A 196 2.97 -11.41 5.71
CA TYR A 196 3.05 -11.79 7.11
C TYR A 196 2.69 -13.25 7.30
N LYS A 197 3.27 -13.89 8.30
CA LYS A 197 3.01 -15.30 8.59
C LYS A 197 1.57 -15.50 9.03
N ALA A 198 0.87 -16.43 8.38
CA ALA A 198 -0.51 -16.76 8.69
C ALA A 198 -0.57 -17.81 9.79
N GLU A 199 -0.90 -17.39 10.99
CA GLU A 199 -1.08 -18.25 12.17
C GLU A 199 -2.47 -18.04 12.76
N ARG A 200 -3.04 -19.08 13.42
CA ARG A 200 -4.43 -19.05 13.90
C ARG A 200 -4.69 -17.97 14.95
N ASN A 201 -3.70 -17.68 15.79
CA ASN A 201 -3.75 -16.67 16.83
C ASN A 201 -3.42 -15.25 16.34
N ALA A 202 -3.25 -15.06 15.04
CA ALA A 202 -2.99 -13.75 14.46
C ALA A 202 -4.24 -12.88 14.47
N GLN A 203 -4.10 -11.65 14.95
CA GLN A 203 -5.12 -10.61 14.93
C GLN A 203 -4.68 -9.44 14.05
N PHE A 204 -5.56 -9.02 13.15
CA PHE A 204 -5.36 -7.84 12.33
C PHE A 204 -5.68 -6.58 13.13
N CYS A 205 -4.67 -5.74 13.35
CA CYS A 205 -4.80 -4.46 14.03
C CYS A 205 -5.14 -3.37 13.01
N TYR A 206 -6.42 -3.28 12.66
CA TYR A 206 -6.94 -2.34 11.65
C TYR A 206 -8.05 -1.50 12.26
N PRO A 207 -7.79 -0.27 12.72
CA PRO A 207 -8.86 0.64 13.10
C PRO A 207 -9.74 0.98 11.90
N GLY A 208 -11.03 0.76 12.04
CA GLY A 208 -12.01 1.01 10.99
C GLY A 208 -13.40 0.50 11.40
N THR A 209 -14.41 0.87 10.65
CA THR A 209 -15.81 0.51 10.91
C THR A 209 -16.43 -0.31 9.80
N ASN A 210 -15.82 -0.29 8.63
CA ASN A 210 -16.32 -0.94 7.43
C ASN A 210 -15.14 -1.44 6.58
N TYR A 211 -15.45 -2.32 5.62
CA TYR A 211 -14.54 -2.62 4.51
C TYR A 211 -15.28 -2.62 3.17
N ILE A 212 -14.53 -2.37 2.10
CA ILE A 212 -14.99 -2.56 0.72
C ILE A 212 -14.28 -3.80 0.18
N GLY A 213 -15.05 -4.74 -0.39
CA GLY A 213 -14.53 -5.90 -1.09
C GLY A 213 -13.99 -5.58 -2.49
N HIS A 214 -13.44 -6.56 -3.19
CA HIS A 214 -12.98 -6.41 -4.57
C HIS A 214 -14.13 -6.03 -5.54
N GLY A 215 -15.34 -6.48 -5.26
CA GLY A 215 -16.52 -6.13 -6.04
C GLY A 215 -17.04 -4.71 -5.83
N GLY A 216 -16.52 -3.99 -4.84
CA GLY A 216 -16.96 -2.64 -4.49
C GLY A 216 -18.09 -2.61 -3.45
N GLU A 217 -18.54 -3.76 -2.97
CA GLU A 217 -19.57 -3.90 -1.94
C GLU A 217 -19.05 -3.48 -0.56
N LEU A 218 -19.91 -2.78 0.19
CA LEU A 218 -19.61 -2.29 1.54
C LEU A 218 -20.12 -3.29 2.59
N HIS A 219 -19.28 -3.58 3.59
CA HIS A 219 -19.57 -4.46 4.71
C HIS A 219 -19.11 -3.87 6.03
N SER A 220 -19.64 -4.39 7.14
CA SER A 220 -19.19 -4.02 8.49
C SER A 220 -17.83 -4.63 8.83
N PHE A 221 -17.04 -3.93 9.66
CA PHE A 221 -15.75 -4.37 10.20
C PHE A 221 -15.59 -3.87 11.64
N PRO A 222 -14.99 -4.61 12.56
CA PRO A 222 -14.43 -5.97 12.41
C PRO A 222 -15.47 -7.10 12.49
N PHE A 223 -16.71 -6.81 12.86
CA PHE A 223 -17.78 -7.81 12.94
C PHE A 223 -18.56 -7.87 11.64
N ASP A 224 -18.61 -9.06 11.03
CA ASP A 224 -19.42 -9.31 9.84
C ASP A 224 -20.92 -9.49 10.16
N GLU A 225 -21.75 -9.69 9.13
CA GLU A 225 -23.20 -9.84 9.25
C GLU A 225 -23.63 -11.10 10.05
N GLN A 226 -22.72 -12.07 10.24
CA GLN A 226 -22.93 -13.24 11.09
C GLN A 226 -22.41 -13.05 12.52
N GLY A 227 -21.90 -11.85 12.85
CA GLY A 227 -21.33 -11.54 14.17
C GLY A 227 -19.95 -12.14 14.41
N ARG A 228 -19.25 -12.59 13.37
CA ARG A 228 -17.87 -13.09 13.50
C ARG A 228 -16.91 -11.91 13.52
N ASP A 229 -15.94 -11.94 14.43
CA ASP A 229 -14.84 -10.98 14.46
C ASP A 229 -13.78 -11.38 13.45
N ILE A 230 -13.88 -10.84 12.22
CA ILE A 230 -12.98 -11.13 11.11
C ILE A 230 -11.61 -10.44 11.22
N SER A 231 -11.37 -9.67 12.29
CA SER A 231 -10.02 -9.23 12.63
C SER A 231 -9.11 -10.39 13.08
N TRP A 232 -9.67 -11.53 13.46
CA TRP A 232 -8.91 -12.73 13.77
C TRP A 232 -8.75 -13.61 12.53
N TYR A 233 -7.52 -13.99 12.20
CA TYR A 233 -7.23 -14.84 11.05
C TYR A 233 -8.07 -16.14 11.06
N GLU A 234 -8.14 -16.82 12.20
CA GLU A 234 -8.89 -18.08 12.33
C GLU A 234 -10.40 -17.94 12.09
N LYS A 235 -10.98 -16.74 12.22
CA LYS A 235 -12.41 -16.50 11.98
C LYS A 235 -12.74 -16.33 10.48
N ASN A 236 -11.72 -16.28 9.63
CA ASN A 236 -11.84 -16.19 8.18
C ASN A 236 -11.90 -17.57 7.50
N ASN A 237 -12.45 -18.58 8.18
CA ASN A 237 -12.53 -19.96 7.68
C ASN A 237 -13.78 -20.16 6.81
N PHE A 238 -13.84 -19.56 5.64
CA PHE A 238 -14.97 -19.64 4.72
C PHE A 238 -14.52 -19.60 3.25
N GLY A 239 -13.71 -20.51 2.82
CA GLY A 239 -13.30 -20.72 1.41
C GLY A 239 -12.97 -19.47 0.60
N ASN A 240 -12.22 -19.62 -0.48
CA ASN A 240 -11.75 -18.55 -1.38
C ASN A 240 -10.88 -17.47 -0.71
N SER A 241 -10.16 -16.71 -1.51
CA SER A 241 -9.45 -15.51 -1.05
C SER A 241 -10.41 -14.43 -0.54
N LYS A 242 -9.96 -13.64 0.42
CA LYS A 242 -10.70 -12.51 1.01
C LYS A 242 -9.91 -11.23 0.85
N SER A 243 -10.62 -10.16 0.61
CA SER A 243 -10.05 -8.84 0.43
C SER A 243 -10.88 -7.80 1.19
N TYR A 244 -10.28 -7.21 2.20
CA TYR A 244 -10.91 -6.20 3.05
C TYR A 244 -10.15 -4.89 2.92
N HIS A 245 -10.69 -3.94 2.15
CA HIS A 245 -10.19 -2.55 2.14
C HIS A 245 -10.85 -1.81 3.30
N VAL A 246 -10.16 -1.76 4.43
CA VAL A 246 -10.71 -1.22 5.69
C VAL A 246 -10.76 0.29 5.65
N LEU A 247 -11.88 0.87 6.07
CA LEU A 247 -12.14 2.31 6.07
C LEU A 247 -13.09 2.72 7.21
N GLY A 248 -13.43 4.02 7.24
CA GLY A 248 -14.42 4.57 8.15
C GLY A 248 -13.84 5.38 9.32
N GLN A 249 -12.52 5.32 9.52
CA GLN A 249 -11.82 6.13 10.50
C GLN A 249 -10.60 6.82 9.88
N TYR A 250 -10.16 7.94 10.45
CA TYR A 250 -8.85 8.53 10.19
C TYR A 250 -7.80 7.66 10.85
N ASN A 251 -7.28 6.70 10.07
CA ASN A 251 -6.36 5.69 10.58
C ASN A 251 -4.94 5.92 10.04
N ASP A 252 -3.98 5.97 10.96
CA ASP A 252 -2.56 6.20 10.67
C ASP A 252 -1.69 4.96 10.86
N PHE A 253 -2.29 3.79 11.13
CA PHE A 253 -1.57 2.53 11.25
C PHE A 253 -2.44 1.32 10.91
N TYR A 254 -1.77 0.24 10.59
CA TYR A 254 -2.30 -1.12 10.59
C TYR A 254 -1.20 -2.11 10.93
N GLY A 255 -1.57 -3.36 11.18
CA GLY A 255 -0.62 -4.42 11.43
C GLY A 255 -1.24 -5.73 11.79
N ILE A 256 -0.40 -6.61 12.31
CA ILE A 256 -0.76 -7.94 12.78
C ILE A 256 -0.12 -8.19 14.14
N TYR A 257 -0.83 -8.89 15.01
CA TYR A 257 -0.34 -9.32 16.31
C TYR A 257 -0.55 -10.82 16.50
N TRP A 258 0.52 -11.54 16.76
CA TRP A 258 0.51 -12.97 17.07
C TRP A 258 0.48 -13.15 18.60
N HIS A 259 -0.70 -13.47 19.14
CA HIS A 259 -0.94 -13.47 20.58
C HIS A 259 -0.17 -14.55 21.34
N ASP A 260 0.04 -15.75 20.74
CA ASP A 260 0.83 -16.81 21.39
C ASP A 260 2.30 -16.44 21.53
N ASP A 261 2.78 -15.62 20.61
CA ASP A 261 4.15 -15.13 20.59
C ASP A 261 4.35 -13.82 21.36
N ASP A 262 3.26 -13.16 21.71
CA ASP A 262 3.24 -11.81 22.26
C ASP A 262 4.10 -10.83 21.43
N PHE A 263 3.92 -10.91 20.12
CA PHE A 263 4.73 -10.25 19.10
C PHE A 263 3.85 -9.75 17.96
N GLY A 264 4.24 -8.65 17.34
CA GLY A 264 3.50 -8.10 16.22
C GLY A 264 4.38 -7.35 15.24
N SER A 265 3.79 -6.99 14.12
CA SER A 265 4.39 -6.16 13.08
C SER A 265 3.42 -5.06 12.67
N ILE A 266 3.93 -3.84 12.64
CA ILE A 266 3.11 -2.64 12.44
C ILE A 266 3.65 -1.83 11.27
N HIS A 267 2.71 -1.30 10.50
CA HIS A 267 2.89 -0.24 9.54
C HIS A 267 2.27 1.05 10.09
N HIS A 268 2.96 2.17 9.93
CA HIS A 268 2.47 3.50 10.30
C HIS A 268 2.79 4.52 9.21
N ALA A 269 1.81 5.36 8.88
CA ALA A 269 1.97 6.49 7.96
C ALA A 269 0.89 7.54 8.24
N ASN A 270 1.11 8.78 7.81
CA ASN A 270 0.06 9.79 7.86
C ASN A 270 -1.16 9.34 7.06
N TYR A 271 -2.34 9.55 7.61
CA TYR A 271 -3.59 9.16 6.96
C TYR A 271 -3.72 9.73 5.53
N ASP A 272 -3.44 11.02 5.34
CA ASP A 272 -3.57 11.68 4.04
C ASP A 272 -2.52 11.21 3.01
N GLU A 273 -1.43 10.62 3.47
CA GLU A 273 -0.40 10.04 2.60
C GLU A 273 -0.74 8.60 2.18
N LYS A 274 -1.46 7.84 3.03
CA LYS A 274 -1.77 6.42 2.79
C LYS A 274 -3.21 6.09 3.18
N LEU A 275 -4.13 6.44 2.31
CA LEU A 275 -5.58 6.25 2.51
C LEU A 275 -6.02 4.79 2.41
N GLY A 276 -5.37 4.01 1.56
CA GLY A 276 -5.71 2.61 1.31
C GLY A 276 -5.03 1.69 2.31
N MET A 277 -5.83 0.91 3.01
CA MET A 277 -5.38 -0.13 3.95
C MET A 277 -6.16 -1.39 3.68
N LYS A 278 -5.48 -2.45 3.27
CA LYS A 278 -6.13 -3.68 2.82
C LYS A 278 -5.54 -4.90 3.49
N ILE A 279 -6.42 -5.81 3.87
CA ILE A 279 -6.11 -7.18 4.25
C ILE A 279 -6.46 -8.06 3.05
N PHE A 280 -5.50 -8.86 2.58
CA PHE A 280 -5.76 -9.93 1.63
C PHE A 280 -5.26 -11.25 2.23
N LEU A 281 -6.12 -12.25 2.23
CA LEU A 281 -5.78 -13.58 2.74
C LEU A 281 -6.35 -14.68 1.84
N TRP A 282 -5.60 -15.74 1.75
CA TRP A 282 -6.08 -17.00 1.20
C TRP A 282 -7.02 -17.65 2.21
N GLY A 283 -8.10 -18.24 1.73
CA GLY A 283 -9.04 -18.92 2.62
C GLY A 283 -8.38 -20.03 3.44
N LEU A 284 -8.87 -20.26 4.65
CA LEU A 284 -8.52 -21.43 5.48
C LEU A 284 -9.20 -22.71 4.96
N SER A 285 -9.07 -22.95 3.68
CA SER A 285 -9.69 -24.02 2.91
C SER A 285 -8.63 -24.78 2.13
N ARG A 286 -9.05 -25.84 1.46
CA ARG A 286 -8.16 -26.60 0.56
C ARG A 286 -7.55 -25.70 -0.52
N GLU A 287 -8.27 -24.72 -1.01
CA GLU A 287 -7.75 -23.75 -1.99
C GLU A 287 -6.56 -22.97 -1.39
N GLY A 288 -6.69 -22.46 -0.17
CA GLY A 288 -5.60 -21.78 0.52
C GLY A 288 -4.35 -22.64 0.70
N GLU A 289 -4.52 -23.94 0.98
CA GLU A 289 -3.39 -24.88 1.07
C GLU A 289 -2.70 -25.09 -0.29
N ILE A 290 -3.47 -25.12 -1.39
CA ILE A 290 -2.89 -25.20 -2.75
C ILE A 290 -2.01 -23.97 -3.03
N TRP A 291 -2.49 -22.78 -2.69
CA TRP A 291 -1.73 -21.55 -2.86
C TRP A 291 -0.43 -21.55 -2.04
N LYS A 292 -0.47 -22.05 -0.83
CA LYS A 292 0.72 -22.21 0.02
C LYS A 292 1.78 -23.04 -0.70
N ASP A 293 1.40 -24.21 -1.21
CA ASP A 293 2.33 -25.15 -1.87
C ASP A 293 2.84 -24.61 -3.21
N LEU A 294 2.04 -23.79 -3.89
CA LEU A 294 2.47 -23.12 -5.13
C LEU A 294 3.52 -22.04 -4.89
N LEU A 295 3.49 -21.36 -3.76
CA LEU A 295 4.25 -20.13 -3.52
C LEU A 295 5.44 -20.31 -2.60
N THR A 296 5.41 -21.32 -1.73
CA THR A 296 6.47 -21.61 -0.75
C THR A 296 6.83 -23.11 -0.80
N ASP A 297 7.85 -23.49 -0.05
CA ASP A 297 8.14 -24.92 0.17
C ASP A 297 7.73 -25.31 1.61
N THR A 298 8.46 -24.77 2.60
CA THR A 298 8.27 -25.16 4.02
C THR A 298 7.88 -24.02 4.92
N ASP A 299 7.82 -22.78 4.41
CA ASP A 299 7.62 -21.59 5.22
C ASP A 299 6.17 -21.40 5.67
N GLY A 300 5.25 -22.16 5.11
CA GLY A 300 3.84 -22.13 5.49
C GLY A 300 3.04 -21.04 4.81
N GLN A 301 1.80 -20.88 5.25
CA GLN A 301 0.86 -19.90 4.71
C GLN A 301 1.22 -18.48 5.14
N TYR A 302 0.92 -17.52 4.27
CA TYR A 302 1.08 -16.10 4.56
C TYR A 302 -0.19 -15.32 4.21
N ILE A 303 -0.27 -14.11 4.70
CA ILE A 303 -1.29 -13.12 4.42
C ILE A 303 -0.63 -11.85 3.94
N GLU A 304 -1.38 -11.02 3.23
CA GLU A 304 -0.90 -9.75 2.71
C GLU A 304 -1.61 -8.59 3.42
N LEU A 305 -0.84 -7.70 4.02
CA LEU A 305 -1.33 -6.43 4.52
C LEU A 305 -0.75 -5.33 3.62
N GLN A 306 -1.64 -4.53 3.04
CA GLN A 306 -1.29 -3.65 1.95
C GLN A 306 -1.60 -2.20 2.31
N SER A 307 -0.72 -1.29 1.90
CA SER A 307 -0.95 0.15 1.93
C SER A 307 -1.10 0.68 0.50
N GLY A 308 -1.85 1.76 0.32
CA GLY A 308 -2.07 2.35 -0.99
C GLY A 308 -2.40 3.84 -0.94
N ARG A 309 -2.16 4.54 -2.06
CA ARG A 309 -2.54 5.95 -2.22
C ARG A 309 -4.04 6.12 -2.47
N MET A 310 -4.75 5.04 -2.78
CA MET A 310 -6.20 5.02 -3.01
C MET A 310 -6.88 4.06 -2.04
N PHE A 311 -8.18 4.27 -1.78
CA PHE A 311 -8.95 3.48 -0.80
C PHE A 311 -9.08 2.01 -1.14
N ASN A 312 -9.20 1.68 -2.40
CA ASN A 312 -9.36 0.29 -2.81
C ASN A 312 -8.73 0.01 -4.18
N GLN A 313 -8.58 -1.27 -4.48
CA GLN A 313 -8.05 -1.74 -5.74
C GLN A 313 -9.09 -1.56 -6.85
N PRO A 314 -8.75 -0.93 -8.00
CA PRO A 314 -9.65 -0.78 -9.12
C PRO A 314 -9.83 -2.11 -9.88
N ALA A 315 -10.69 -2.99 -9.40
CA ALA A 315 -11.20 -4.13 -10.15
C ALA A 315 -12.47 -3.72 -10.92
N SER A 316 -12.87 -4.50 -11.93
CA SER A 316 -13.94 -4.13 -12.85
C SER A 316 -15.26 -3.72 -12.18
N ASN A 317 -15.65 -4.40 -11.10
CA ASN A 317 -16.86 -4.06 -10.37
C ASN A 317 -16.64 -2.99 -9.29
N SER A 318 -15.44 -2.95 -8.69
CA SER A 318 -15.11 -1.95 -7.69
C SER A 318 -14.73 -0.59 -8.30
N CYS A 319 -14.62 -0.48 -9.62
CA CYS A 319 -14.40 0.79 -10.30
C CYS A 319 -15.56 1.79 -10.12
N PHE A 320 -16.66 1.36 -9.58
CA PHE A 320 -17.82 2.18 -9.32
C PHE A 320 -17.85 2.83 -7.93
N THR A 321 -16.84 2.60 -7.11
CA THR A 321 -16.73 3.32 -5.84
C THR A 321 -16.23 4.75 -6.06
N PRO A 322 -16.71 5.74 -5.28
CA PRO A 322 -16.42 7.16 -5.54
C PRO A 322 -14.97 7.60 -5.26
N TYR A 323 -14.09 6.68 -4.87
CA TYR A 323 -12.74 6.99 -4.39
C TYR A 323 -11.64 6.79 -5.43
N LYS A 324 -11.96 6.48 -6.69
CA LYS A 324 -11.00 5.94 -7.64
C LYS A 324 -10.58 6.82 -8.79
N HIS A 325 -11.29 7.91 -8.99
CA HIS A 325 -11.13 8.71 -10.21
C HIS A 325 -10.07 9.79 -10.01
N THR A 326 -8.82 9.34 -9.94
CA THR A 326 -7.67 10.24 -9.85
C THR A 326 -6.69 9.90 -10.97
N ALA A 327 -6.27 10.91 -11.70
CA ALA A 327 -5.19 10.82 -12.66
C ALA A 327 -3.91 11.37 -12.06
N PHE A 328 -2.77 10.88 -12.53
CA PHE A 328 -1.45 11.42 -12.22
C PHE A 328 -1.11 12.46 -13.27
N SER A 329 -1.28 13.73 -12.92
CA SER A 329 -1.14 14.84 -13.85
C SER A 329 0.24 14.93 -14.48
N PRO A 330 0.35 15.52 -15.70
CA PRO A 330 1.62 15.70 -16.39
C PRO A 330 2.65 16.41 -15.51
N GLN A 331 3.89 15.92 -15.51
CA GLN A 331 5.03 16.49 -14.76
C GLN A 331 4.81 16.59 -13.24
N ALA A 332 3.76 15.98 -12.71
CA ALA A 332 3.51 15.95 -11.26
C ALA A 332 4.45 14.98 -10.54
N THR A 333 4.78 15.33 -9.31
CA THR A 333 5.52 14.48 -8.39
C THR A 333 4.69 14.25 -7.14
N ASP A 334 4.63 13.01 -6.69
CA ASP A 334 4.05 12.64 -5.41
C ASP A 334 5.12 12.04 -4.50
N THR A 335 5.01 12.28 -3.19
CA THR A 335 5.97 11.76 -2.22
C THR A 335 5.28 11.48 -0.88
N TRP A 336 5.72 10.40 -0.21
CA TRP A 336 5.21 10.00 1.11
C TRP A 336 6.23 9.15 1.85
N ILE A 337 6.01 8.95 3.18
CA ILE A 337 6.85 8.13 4.05
C ILE A 337 5.99 7.13 4.79
N GLU A 338 6.46 5.89 4.86
CA GLU A 338 5.87 4.81 5.64
C GLU A 338 6.89 4.24 6.63
N TYR A 339 6.44 3.88 7.83
CA TYR A 339 7.24 3.30 8.90
C TYR A 339 6.84 1.85 9.10
N TRP A 340 7.82 0.98 9.29
CA TRP A 340 7.65 -0.45 9.45
C TRP A 340 8.46 -0.94 10.65
N PHE A 341 7.84 -1.64 11.58
CA PHE A 341 8.51 -2.02 12.81
C PHE A 341 7.87 -3.18 13.56
N PRO A 342 8.67 -3.97 14.32
CA PRO A 342 8.16 -4.98 15.23
C PRO A 342 7.65 -4.35 16.54
N VAL A 343 6.70 -5.02 17.18
CA VAL A 343 6.24 -4.72 18.54
C VAL A 343 6.19 -6.01 19.35
N ARG A 344 6.41 -5.93 20.66
CA ARG A 344 6.47 -7.13 21.49
C ARG A 344 6.01 -6.90 22.92
N ASN A 345 5.51 -7.98 23.55
CA ASN A 345 5.11 -8.04 24.96
C ASN A 345 4.05 -6.99 25.35
N ILE A 346 3.19 -6.59 24.42
CA ILE A 346 2.15 -5.57 24.67
C ILE A 346 0.71 -6.11 24.57
N LYS A 347 0.53 -7.42 24.38
CA LYS A 347 -0.79 -8.09 24.40
C LYS A 347 -1.78 -7.64 23.33
N GLY A 348 -1.36 -6.91 22.33
CA GLY A 348 -2.17 -6.30 21.27
C GLY A 348 -1.79 -4.84 21.01
N VAL A 349 -2.55 -4.13 20.19
CA VAL A 349 -2.23 -2.75 19.78
C VAL A 349 -3.48 -1.88 19.83
N SER A 350 -3.45 -0.81 20.60
CA SER A 350 -4.53 0.18 20.68
C SER A 350 -4.21 1.47 19.92
N LYS A 351 -2.96 1.94 19.95
CA LYS A 351 -2.50 3.14 19.25
C LYS A 351 -1.01 3.07 18.93
N VAL A 352 -0.62 3.73 17.87
CA VAL A 352 0.74 3.74 17.35
C VAL A 352 1.18 5.17 17.02
N SER A 353 2.47 5.41 17.10
CA SER A 353 3.15 6.56 16.49
C SER A 353 4.60 6.22 16.15
N SER A 354 5.38 7.16 15.63
CA SER A 354 6.79 6.93 15.31
C SER A 354 7.70 6.65 16.52
N ILE A 355 7.21 6.84 17.75
CA ILE A 355 7.97 6.53 18.96
C ILE A 355 7.70 5.12 19.50
N GLY A 356 6.60 4.47 19.09
CA GLY A 356 6.23 3.15 19.59
C GLY A 356 4.76 2.81 19.45
N ALA A 357 4.39 1.67 20.02
CA ALA A 357 3.01 1.16 20.06
C ALA A 357 2.53 1.01 21.51
N LEU A 358 1.32 1.48 21.76
CA LEU A 358 0.63 1.41 23.04
C LEU A 358 -0.52 0.41 22.97
N ASN A 359 -0.65 -0.41 23.99
CA ASN A 359 -1.87 -1.16 24.24
C ASN A 359 -2.48 -0.76 25.59
N VAL A 360 -3.81 -0.58 25.60
CA VAL A 360 -4.61 -0.17 26.76
C VAL A 360 -5.64 -1.25 27.04
N LEU A 361 -5.47 -1.99 28.11
CA LEU A 361 -6.36 -3.07 28.50
C LEU A 361 -7.16 -2.71 29.75
N LYS A 362 -8.49 -2.75 29.65
CA LYS A 362 -9.39 -2.59 30.80
C LYS A 362 -9.70 -3.93 31.42
N GLU A 363 -9.34 -4.09 32.68
CA GLU A 363 -9.76 -5.18 33.54
C GLU A 363 -10.79 -4.68 34.57
N LYS A 364 -11.44 -5.58 35.30
CA LYS A 364 -12.56 -5.25 36.19
C LYS A 364 -12.28 -4.10 37.17
N ASN A 365 -11.07 -4.01 37.71
CA ASN A 365 -10.67 -2.99 38.71
C ASN A 365 -9.31 -2.37 38.39
N CYS A 366 -8.81 -2.52 37.18
CA CYS A 366 -7.48 -2.14 36.84
C CYS A 366 -7.40 -1.75 35.34
N LEU A 367 -6.62 -0.73 35.06
CA LEU A 367 -6.18 -0.40 33.69
C LEU A 367 -4.73 -0.81 33.54
N LYS A 368 -4.45 -1.63 32.55
CA LYS A 368 -3.07 -1.99 32.20
C LYS A 368 -2.62 -1.25 30.97
N LEU A 369 -1.47 -0.64 31.05
CA LEU A 369 -0.79 0.04 29.96
C LEU A 369 0.46 -0.75 29.59
N TYR A 370 0.61 -1.03 28.30
CA TYR A 370 1.81 -1.66 27.74
C TYR A 370 2.32 -0.79 26.61
N PHE A 371 3.60 -0.46 26.64
CA PHE A 371 4.21 0.35 25.58
C PHE A 371 5.50 -0.30 25.07
N SER A 372 5.56 -0.55 23.75
CA SER A 372 6.75 -1.04 23.04
C SER A 372 7.45 0.13 22.34
N PRO A 373 8.59 0.63 22.86
CA PRO A 373 9.31 1.78 22.31
C PRO A 373 10.15 1.40 21.11
N LEU A 374 10.22 2.30 20.14
CA LEU A 374 11.06 2.17 18.93
C LEU A 374 12.37 2.95 19.02
N GLN A 375 12.50 3.75 20.06
CA GLN A 375 13.68 4.53 20.39
C GLN A 375 13.81 4.65 21.90
N GLN A 376 15.00 5.00 22.37
CA GLN A 376 15.16 5.31 23.79
C GLN A 376 14.28 6.48 24.20
N LEU A 377 13.53 6.33 25.27
CA LEU A 377 12.60 7.35 25.76
C LEU A 377 12.76 7.57 27.27
N SER A 378 12.76 8.86 27.64
CA SER A 378 12.68 9.33 29.02
C SER A 378 11.59 10.39 29.07
N THR A 379 10.39 10.01 29.52
CA THR A 379 9.21 10.89 29.41
C THR A 379 8.12 10.50 30.42
N THR A 380 7.01 11.20 30.39
CA THR A 380 5.85 10.93 31.25
C THR A 380 4.75 10.24 30.47
N VAL A 381 4.01 9.37 31.16
CA VAL A 381 2.68 8.93 30.73
C VAL A 381 1.64 9.57 31.64
N LYS A 382 0.56 10.06 31.03
CA LYS A 382 -0.58 10.67 31.74
C LYS A 382 -1.87 9.98 31.33
N LEU A 383 -2.72 9.74 32.30
CA LEU A 383 -4.05 9.18 32.10
C LEU A 383 -5.11 10.21 32.50
N TYR A 384 -6.08 10.39 31.63
CA TYR A 384 -7.22 11.29 31.85
C TYR A 384 -8.53 10.48 31.81
N GLU A 385 -9.48 10.89 32.66
CA GLU A 385 -10.89 10.53 32.55
C GLU A 385 -11.68 11.81 32.21
N GLY A 386 -12.12 11.94 30.96
CA GLY A 386 -12.55 13.22 30.40
C GLY A 386 -11.40 14.21 30.37
N GLU A 387 -11.59 15.40 30.96
CA GLU A 387 -10.56 16.45 31.06
C GLU A 387 -9.72 16.34 32.35
N GLN A 388 -10.06 15.43 33.26
CA GLN A 388 -9.38 15.30 34.54
C GLN A 388 -8.17 14.36 34.44
N GLU A 389 -6.97 14.84 34.76
CA GLU A 389 -5.79 13.98 34.96
C GLU A 389 -6.00 13.15 36.24
N ILE A 390 -6.00 11.81 36.09
CA ILE A 390 -6.23 10.87 37.17
C ILE A 390 -4.97 10.06 37.57
N TYR A 391 -3.97 10.06 36.68
CA TYR A 391 -2.70 9.40 36.92
C TYR A 391 -1.59 10.03 36.08
N SER A 392 -0.37 10.08 36.65
CA SER A 392 0.83 10.50 35.94
C SER A 392 2.04 9.80 36.53
N THR A 393 2.91 9.28 35.67
CA THR A 393 4.20 8.73 36.09
C THR A 393 5.28 9.03 35.04
N PHE A 394 6.51 9.12 35.52
CA PHE A 394 7.69 9.25 34.66
C PHE A 394 8.26 7.85 34.41
N PHE A 395 8.69 7.56 33.19
CA PHE A 395 9.32 6.30 32.85
C PHE A 395 10.52 6.48 31.92
N ASN A 396 11.44 5.54 32.01
CA ASN A 396 12.55 5.34 31.09
C ASN A 396 12.40 3.97 30.46
N CYS A 397 12.67 3.87 29.17
CA CYS A 397 12.76 2.58 28.50
C CYS A 397 13.80 2.64 27.37
N ASP A 398 14.49 1.54 27.18
CA ASP A 398 15.38 1.34 26.05
C ASP A 398 14.60 0.82 24.84
N VAL A 399 15.24 0.82 23.69
CA VAL A 399 14.62 0.40 22.41
C VAL A 399 14.12 -1.05 22.52
N LEU A 400 12.85 -1.28 22.19
CA LEU A 400 12.18 -2.57 22.30
C LEU A 400 12.11 -3.14 23.72
N GLU A 401 12.45 -2.39 24.76
CA GLU A 401 12.19 -2.75 26.14
C GLU A 401 10.78 -2.32 26.52
N THR A 402 9.87 -3.29 26.62
CA THR A 402 8.46 -2.99 26.92
C THR A 402 8.31 -2.39 28.30
N TRP A 403 7.73 -1.21 28.36
CA TRP A 403 7.25 -0.62 29.61
C TRP A 403 5.82 -1.07 29.88
N GLU A 404 5.54 -1.45 31.14
CA GLU A 404 4.21 -1.81 31.59
C GLU A 404 3.85 -1.13 32.90
N ASP A 405 2.58 -0.82 33.08
CA ASP A 405 2.04 -0.30 34.32
C ASP A 405 0.61 -0.78 34.56
N SER A 406 0.24 -0.86 35.85
CA SER A 406 -1.04 -1.39 36.29
C SER A 406 -1.69 -0.40 37.27
N ILE A 407 -2.66 0.34 36.78
CA ILE A 407 -3.28 1.47 37.48
C ILE A 407 -4.61 1.00 38.09
N PRO A 408 -4.82 1.08 39.43
CA PRO A 408 -6.13 0.84 40.02
C PRO A 408 -7.17 1.77 39.41
N PHE A 409 -8.13 1.20 38.72
CA PHE A 409 -9.15 1.96 37.99
C PHE A 409 -10.53 1.36 38.20
N LYS A 410 -11.47 2.17 38.71
CA LYS A 410 -12.89 1.83 38.71
C LYS A 410 -13.61 2.87 37.86
N SER A 411 -14.17 2.41 36.76
CA SER A 411 -14.99 3.30 35.91
C SER A 411 -16.11 3.92 36.76
N ARG A 412 -16.18 5.24 36.75
CA ARG A 412 -17.22 6.01 37.49
C ARG A 412 -18.55 6.10 36.74
N GLY A 413 -18.75 5.27 35.74
CA GLY A 413 -19.97 5.27 34.91
C GLY A 413 -19.84 6.12 33.64
N THR A 414 -20.94 6.49 33.05
CA THR A 414 -21.07 7.00 31.66
C THR A 414 -20.42 8.37 31.34
N CYS A 415 -19.65 8.97 32.23
CA CYS A 415 -19.18 10.37 32.08
C CYS A 415 -17.70 10.55 31.73
N GLY A 416 -16.87 9.52 31.72
CA GLY A 416 -15.44 9.71 31.48
C GLY A 416 -14.87 8.72 30.47
N ARG A 417 -14.53 9.21 29.26
CA ARG A 417 -13.76 8.42 28.29
C ARG A 417 -12.29 8.54 28.62
N LEU A 418 -11.57 7.43 28.54
CA LEU A 418 -10.15 7.40 28.84
C LEU A 418 -9.33 8.02 27.72
N LYS A 419 -8.31 8.77 28.10
CA LYS A 419 -7.28 9.29 27.22
C LYS A 419 -5.91 9.03 27.86
N VAL A 420 -5.00 8.45 27.10
CA VAL A 420 -3.60 8.22 27.49
C VAL A 420 -2.70 9.08 26.63
N VAL A 421 -1.81 9.84 27.29
CA VAL A 421 -0.85 10.72 26.61
C VAL A 421 0.56 10.33 27.04
N ILE A 422 1.41 10.03 26.07
CA ILE A 422 2.84 9.80 26.28
C ILE A 422 3.62 11.02 25.81
N GLY A 423 4.45 11.58 26.70
CA GLY A 423 5.21 12.78 26.46
C GLY A 423 4.34 14.00 26.16
N ASP A 424 4.87 14.97 25.44
CA ASP A 424 4.15 16.14 24.97
C ASP A 424 3.35 15.80 23.70
N ASN A 425 2.34 14.92 23.81
CA ASN A 425 1.54 14.39 22.72
C ASN A 425 2.33 13.58 21.67
N LEU A 426 3.44 12.95 22.03
CA LEU A 426 4.20 12.08 21.14
C LEU A 426 3.39 10.84 20.73
N LEU A 427 2.52 10.35 21.62
CA LEU A 427 1.48 9.37 21.33
C LEU A 427 0.24 9.70 22.17
N VAL A 428 -0.92 9.73 21.53
CA VAL A 428 -2.20 9.99 22.18
C VAL A 428 -3.18 8.89 21.81
N TYR A 429 -3.66 8.18 22.82
CA TYR A 429 -4.78 7.26 22.71
C TYR A 429 -6.03 7.90 23.31
N SER A 430 -7.18 7.75 22.68
CA SER A 430 -8.47 8.22 23.18
C SER A 430 -9.56 7.20 22.88
N GLU A 431 -10.43 6.96 23.86
CA GLU A 431 -11.69 6.22 23.66
C GLU A 431 -12.78 7.06 22.98
N GLU A 432 -12.59 8.38 22.95
CA GLU A 432 -13.45 9.26 22.14
C GLU A 432 -13.08 9.07 20.68
N THR A 433 -13.97 8.45 19.94
CA THR A 433 -13.78 8.16 18.52
C THR A 433 -14.70 8.96 17.61
N SER A 434 -15.59 9.80 18.19
CA SER A 434 -16.53 10.60 17.39
C SER A 434 -15.83 11.55 16.41
N ASP A 435 -14.69 12.10 16.81
CA ASP A 435 -13.89 13.00 15.98
C ASP A 435 -13.00 12.24 14.98
N ASN A 436 -12.91 10.91 15.11
CA ASN A 436 -12.07 10.08 14.26
C ASN A 436 -12.85 9.39 13.12
N VAL A 437 -14.15 9.62 13.01
CA VAL A 437 -14.98 9.00 11.98
C VAL A 437 -14.89 9.82 10.69
N THR A 438 -14.57 9.15 9.59
CA THR A 438 -14.61 9.79 8.27
C THR A 438 -16.05 9.87 7.77
N ASN A 439 -16.51 11.07 7.43
CA ASN A 439 -17.86 11.32 6.90
C ASN A 439 -17.94 11.26 5.36
N ARG A 440 -16.97 10.63 4.71
CA ARG A 440 -16.99 10.47 3.25
C ARG A 440 -18.07 9.50 2.84
N PRO A 441 -18.73 9.72 1.68
CA PRO A 441 -19.63 8.72 1.10
C PRO A 441 -18.87 7.40 0.89
N LYS A 442 -19.45 6.29 1.33
CA LYS A 442 -18.86 4.95 1.22
C LYS A 442 -19.41 4.17 0.05
N GLU A 443 -20.60 4.54 -0.41
CA GLU A 443 -21.33 3.93 -1.51
C GLU A 443 -21.85 5.00 -2.45
N LEU A 444 -22.11 4.59 -3.68
CA LEU A 444 -22.89 5.41 -4.61
C LEU A 444 -24.35 5.47 -4.16
N PRO A 445 -25.08 6.55 -4.51
CA PRO A 445 -26.52 6.56 -4.35
C PRO A 445 -27.18 5.32 -5.00
N ALA A 446 -28.16 4.74 -4.33
CA ALA A 446 -28.81 3.50 -4.80
C ALA A 446 -29.51 3.67 -6.16
N ASP A 447 -29.87 4.91 -6.51
CA ASP A 447 -30.52 5.31 -7.76
C ASP A 447 -29.54 5.85 -8.81
N PHE A 448 -28.24 5.66 -8.63
CA PHE A 448 -27.23 6.12 -9.58
C PHE A 448 -27.41 5.45 -10.96
N ASP A 449 -27.66 6.27 -11.98
CA ASP A 449 -27.86 5.80 -13.36
C ASP A 449 -26.51 5.61 -14.09
N TRP A 450 -26.09 4.36 -14.18
CA TRP A 450 -24.88 3.96 -14.90
C TRP A 450 -24.96 4.16 -16.42
N ASN A 451 -26.16 4.36 -16.97
CA ASN A 451 -26.39 4.66 -18.39
C ASN A 451 -26.58 6.16 -18.65
N SER A 452 -26.44 7.00 -17.64
CA SER A 452 -26.34 8.45 -17.82
C SER A 452 -25.03 8.85 -18.51
N ALA A 453 -24.94 10.07 -19.03
CA ALA A 453 -23.71 10.60 -19.58
C ALA A 453 -22.55 10.50 -18.56
N TYR A 454 -22.81 10.88 -17.31
CA TYR A 454 -21.82 10.79 -16.24
C TYR A 454 -21.44 9.34 -15.89
N GLY A 455 -22.40 8.44 -15.79
CA GLY A 455 -22.14 7.02 -15.50
C GLY A 455 -21.30 6.33 -16.58
N LEU A 456 -21.59 6.61 -17.84
CA LEU A 456 -20.82 6.11 -18.98
C LEU A 456 -19.40 6.71 -19.03
N TYR A 457 -19.27 8.00 -18.75
CA TYR A 457 -17.97 8.67 -18.62
C TYR A 457 -17.08 8.00 -17.56
N ILE A 458 -17.60 7.76 -16.34
CA ILE A 458 -16.87 7.09 -15.27
C ILE A 458 -16.37 5.71 -15.73
N GLN A 459 -17.20 4.94 -16.43
CA GLN A 459 -16.81 3.63 -16.99
C GLN A 459 -15.69 3.79 -18.04
N GLY A 460 -15.81 4.80 -18.90
CA GLY A 460 -14.77 5.15 -19.88
C GLY A 460 -13.42 5.48 -19.23
N GLU A 461 -13.43 6.31 -18.20
CA GLU A 461 -12.22 6.66 -17.42
C GLU A 461 -11.55 5.44 -16.78
N GLN A 462 -12.34 4.47 -16.29
CA GLN A 462 -11.77 3.25 -15.74
C GLN A 462 -11.01 2.44 -16.80
N TRP A 463 -11.53 2.34 -18.01
CA TRP A 463 -10.85 1.69 -19.09
C TRP A 463 -9.63 2.49 -19.60
N MET A 464 -9.69 3.84 -19.55
CA MET A 464 -8.52 4.70 -19.78
C MET A 464 -7.40 4.38 -18.81
N ASN A 465 -7.72 4.30 -17.51
CA ASN A 465 -6.75 4.01 -16.44
C ASN A 465 -6.14 2.60 -16.54
N GLN A 466 -6.87 1.66 -17.14
CA GLN A 466 -6.37 0.31 -17.43
C GLN A 466 -5.69 0.21 -18.80
N LYS A 467 -5.67 1.30 -19.58
CA LYS A 467 -5.14 1.38 -20.96
C LYS A 467 -5.83 0.45 -21.97
N VAL A 468 -7.09 0.12 -21.70
CA VAL A 468 -7.96 -0.64 -22.62
C VAL A 468 -8.75 0.36 -23.47
N TYR A 469 -8.07 0.94 -24.44
CA TYR A 469 -8.51 2.13 -25.16
C TYR A 469 -9.75 1.92 -26.06
N ASP A 470 -9.93 0.72 -26.62
CA ASP A 470 -11.12 0.37 -27.41
C ASP A 470 -12.41 0.42 -26.56
N LYS A 471 -12.34 -0.08 -25.32
CA LYS A 471 -13.44 0.01 -24.39
C LYS A 471 -13.65 1.42 -23.88
N ALA A 472 -12.56 2.15 -23.60
CA ALA A 472 -12.64 3.54 -23.18
C ALA A 472 -13.36 4.39 -24.25
N GLU A 473 -12.95 4.29 -25.51
CA GLU A 473 -13.57 5.00 -26.63
C GLU A 473 -15.08 4.69 -26.73
N LYS A 474 -15.45 3.40 -26.64
CA LYS A 474 -16.84 2.97 -26.66
C LYS A 474 -17.71 3.66 -25.60
N TYR A 475 -17.25 3.66 -24.35
CA TYR A 475 -18.01 4.23 -23.23
C TYR A 475 -18.03 5.77 -23.28
N LEU A 476 -16.91 6.41 -23.62
CA LEU A 476 -16.83 7.87 -23.73
C LEU A 476 -17.70 8.38 -24.89
N THR A 477 -17.70 7.69 -26.03
CA THR A 477 -18.59 8.01 -27.15
C THR A 477 -20.07 7.85 -26.77
N ALA A 478 -20.42 6.75 -26.10
CA ALA A 478 -21.78 6.54 -25.61
C ALA A 478 -22.22 7.62 -24.60
N SER A 479 -21.29 8.15 -23.81
CA SER A 479 -21.56 9.31 -22.94
C SER A 479 -21.97 10.55 -23.74
N LEU A 480 -21.24 10.85 -24.82
CA LEU A 480 -21.56 11.98 -25.71
C LEU A 480 -22.82 11.77 -26.56
N GLU A 481 -23.21 10.53 -26.85
CA GLU A 481 -24.53 10.23 -27.43
C GLU A 481 -25.69 10.60 -26.49
N LYS A 482 -25.48 10.55 -25.16
CA LYS A 482 -26.45 10.99 -24.17
C LYS A 482 -26.44 12.51 -23.98
N GLU A 483 -25.25 13.11 -23.95
CA GLU A 483 -25.05 14.54 -23.75
C GLU A 483 -23.87 15.03 -24.60
N ALA A 484 -24.16 15.59 -25.77
CA ALA A 484 -23.16 15.94 -26.79
C ALA A 484 -22.12 16.97 -26.34
N TYR A 485 -22.44 17.75 -25.31
CA TYR A 485 -21.58 18.79 -24.75
C TYR A 485 -21.07 18.48 -23.33
N PHE A 486 -21.05 17.19 -22.98
CA PHE A 486 -20.54 16.77 -21.67
C PHE A 486 -19.01 16.91 -21.65
N LEU A 487 -18.56 18.04 -21.10
CA LEU A 487 -17.15 18.48 -21.08
C LEU A 487 -16.17 17.39 -20.64
N PRO A 488 -16.38 16.64 -19.52
CA PRO A 488 -15.44 15.61 -19.09
C PRO A 488 -15.21 14.52 -20.15
N ALA A 489 -16.26 14.04 -20.82
CA ALA A 489 -16.11 13.00 -21.85
C ALA A 489 -15.43 13.52 -23.12
N LEU A 490 -15.68 14.78 -23.51
CA LEU A 490 -14.99 15.44 -24.64
C LEU A 490 -13.49 15.51 -24.37
N THR A 491 -13.11 15.98 -23.20
CA THR A 491 -11.70 16.11 -22.80
C THR A 491 -11.01 14.74 -22.72
N SER A 492 -11.70 13.73 -22.18
CA SER A 492 -11.16 12.36 -22.10
C SER A 492 -10.99 11.72 -23.48
N LEU A 493 -11.93 11.92 -24.42
CA LEU A 493 -11.77 11.47 -25.80
C LEU A 493 -10.65 12.20 -26.52
N ALA A 494 -10.50 13.50 -26.30
CA ALA A 494 -9.36 14.25 -26.84
C ALA A 494 -8.03 13.67 -26.33
N SER A 495 -7.93 13.39 -25.03
CA SER A 495 -6.77 12.73 -24.42
C SER A 495 -6.52 11.33 -25.00
N LEU A 496 -7.56 10.54 -25.20
CA LEU A 496 -7.47 9.21 -25.81
C LEU A 496 -6.93 9.27 -27.24
N TYR A 497 -7.51 10.14 -28.07
CA TYR A 497 -7.10 10.29 -29.46
C TYR A 497 -5.67 10.84 -29.59
N TYR A 498 -5.30 11.79 -28.75
CA TYR A 498 -3.91 12.26 -28.68
C TYR A 498 -2.94 11.10 -28.39
N ARG A 499 -3.25 10.22 -27.44
CA ARG A 499 -2.43 9.04 -27.09
C ARG A 499 -2.30 8.04 -28.24
N GLN A 500 -3.29 7.99 -29.12
CA GLN A 500 -3.32 7.14 -30.32
C GLN A 500 -2.67 7.80 -31.55
N GLY A 501 -2.21 9.05 -31.46
CA GLY A 501 -1.68 9.82 -32.57
C GLY A 501 -2.76 10.35 -33.54
N ARG A 502 -4.03 10.31 -33.15
CA ARG A 502 -5.18 10.82 -33.91
C ARG A 502 -5.41 12.29 -33.57
N TYR A 503 -4.44 13.14 -33.95
CA TYR A 503 -4.38 14.52 -33.48
C TYR A 503 -5.53 15.38 -33.97
N GLU A 504 -6.04 15.17 -35.20
CA GLU A 504 -7.18 15.89 -35.76
C GLU A 504 -8.47 15.53 -35.02
N ASP A 505 -8.71 14.25 -34.72
CA ASP A 505 -9.84 13.81 -33.91
C ASP A 505 -9.78 14.37 -32.48
N ALA A 506 -8.58 14.44 -31.91
CA ALA A 506 -8.35 15.06 -30.61
C ALA A 506 -8.68 16.56 -30.63
N LEU A 507 -8.21 17.30 -31.65
CA LEU A 507 -8.52 18.73 -31.84
C LEU A 507 -10.00 18.98 -32.00
N PHE A 508 -10.70 18.14 -32.75
CA PHE A 508 -12.15 18.25 -32.93
C PHE A 508 -12.88 18.22 -31.56
N ASN A 509 -12.51 17.28 -30.69
CA ASN A 509 -13.07 17.20 -29.35
C ASN A 509 -12.64 18.36 -28.45
N CYS A 510 -11.38 18.83 -28.57
CA CYS A 510 -10.92 20.03 -27.85
C CYS A 510 -11.73 21.27 -28.24
N HIS A 511 -12.00 21.49 -29.53
CA HIS A 511 -12.81 22.63 -29.99
C HIS A 511 -14.22 22.60 -29.40
N ILE A 512 -14.86 21.44 -29.37
CA ILE A 512 -16.19 21.31 -28.74
C ILE A 512 -16.08 21.57 -27.23
N ALA A 513 -15.11 20.98 -26.55
CA ALA A 513 -14.88 21.18 -25.12
C ALA A 513 -14.66 22.67 -24.79
N LEU A 514 -13.83 23.36 -25.55
CA LEU A 514 -13.54 24.79 -25.39
C LEU A 514 -14.73 25.69 -25.77
N SER A 515 -15.63 25.23 -26.62
CA SER A 515 -16.91 25.95 -26.86
C SER A 515 -17.86 25.88 -25.65
N VAL A 516 -17.72 24.83 -24.81
CA VAL A 516 -18.46 24.70 -23.55
C VAL A 516 -17.81 25.55 -22.44
N ASN A 517 -16.49 25.43 -22.32
CA ASN A 517 -15.70 26.20 -21.34
C ASN A 517 -14.33 26.58 -21.94
N ALA A 518 -14.22 27.80 -22.39
CA ALA A 518 -13.00 28.33 -23.00
C ALA A 518 -11.78 28.37 -22.06
N TYR A 519 -12.01 28.31 -20.75
CA TYR A 519 -10.98 28.34 -19.72
C TYR A 519 -10.71 26.96 -19.08
N ASP A 520 -11.23 25.88 -19.66
CA ASP A 520 -10.89 24.54 -19.18
C ASP A 520 -9.40 24.27 -19.42
N GLY A 521 -8.63 24.21 -18.31
CA GLY A 521 -7.17 24.14 -18.38
C GLY A 521 -6.67 22.90 -19.09
N TYR A 522 -7.28 21.72 -18.84
CA TYR A 522 -6.81 20.49 -19.48
C TYR A 522 -7.18 20.41 -20.95
N SER A 523 -8.36 20.88 -21.35
CA SER A 523 -8.74 20.98 -22.77
C SER A 523 -7.83 21.93 -23.56
N ASN A 524 -7.48 23.10 -22.96
CA ASN A 524 -6.50 24.02 -23.56
C ASN A 524 -5.10 23.39 -23.67
N TYR A 525 -4.69 22.65 -22.65
CA TYR A 525 -3.41 21.93 -22.68
C TYR A 525 -3.36 20.88 -23.79
N LEU A 526 -4.41 20.06 -23.92
CA LEU A 526 -4.53 19.05 -24.98
C LEU A 526 -4.59 19.71 -26.37
N TYR A 527 -5.31 20.82 -26.49
CA TYR A 527 -5.34 21.64 -27.71
C TYR A 527 -3.93 22.10 -28.10
N GLY A 528 -3.18 22.61 -27.12
CA GLY A 528 -1.78 22.99 -27.32
C GLY A 528 -0.89 21.81 -27.76
N LEU A 529 -1.01 20.65 -27.10
CA LEU A 529 -0.25 19.43 -27.44
C LEU A 529 -0.56 18.92 -28.85
N CYS A 530 -1.84 18.89 -29.25
CA CYS A 530 -2.26 18.45 -30.59
C CYS A 530 -1.73 19.38 -31.67
N ASN A 531 -1.86 20.70 -31.49
CA ASN A 531 -1.34 21.68 -32.43
C ASN A 531 0.19 21.63 -32.52
N MET A 532 0.89 21.41 -31.41
CA MET A 532 2.34 21.20 -31.43
C MET A 532 2.73 19.98 -32.27
N ALA A 533 1.99 18.86 -32.11
CA ALA A 533 2.22 17.64 -32.88
C ALA A 533 1.95 17.81 -34.38
N LEU A 534 1.01 18.68 -34.75
CA LEU A 534 0.66 19.01 -36.12
C LEU A 534 1.53 20.14 -36.75
N GLY A 535 2.43 20.74 -35.96
CA GLY A 535 3.30 21.83 -36.39
C GLY A 535 2.65 23.24 -36.40
N ASN A 536 1.51 23.40 -35.75
CA ASN A 536 0.78 24.67 -35.61
C ASN A 536 1.25 25.43 -34.36
N GLU A 537 2.46 26.01 -34.41
CA GLU A 537 3.14 26.60 -33.28
C GLU A 537 2.35 27.75 -32.58
N THR A 538 1.66 28.58 -33.38
CA THR A 538 0.87 29.70 -32.86
C THR A 538 -0.28 29.20 -31.98
N ASP A 539 -1.08 28.29 -32.50
CA ASP A 539 -2.23 27.72 -31.80
C ASP A 539 -1.79 26.89 -30.60
N ALA A 540 -0.65 26.19 -30.73
CA ALA A 540 -0.07 25.46 -29.59
C ALA A 540 0.30 26.41 -28.45
N LYS A 541 0.94 27.55 -28.75
CA LYS A 541 1.31 28.57 -27.79
C LYS A 541 0.09 29.19 -27.10
N ASP A 542 -0.97 29.47 -27.86
CA ASP A 542 -2.21 30.03 -27.33
C ASP A 542 -2.85 29.06 -26.35
N GLY A 543 -2.98 27.77 -26.72
CA GLY A 543 -3.51 26.74 -25.83
C GLY A 543 -2.72 26.60 -24.53
N PHE A 544 -1.39 26.55 -24.60
CA PHE A 544 -0.56 26.47 -23.39
C PHE A 544 -0.63 27.72 -22.53
N SER A 545 -0.79 28.89 -23.13
CA SER A 545 -0.91 30.16 -22.40
C SER A 545 -2.20 30.26 -21.60
N VAL A 546 -3.27 29.64 -22.07
CA VAL A 546 -4.55 29.60 -21.31
C VAL A 546 -4.52 28.49 -20.25
N ALA A 547 -3.82 27.37 -20.54
CA ALA A 547 -3.70 26.26 -19.60
C ALA A 547 -2.81 26.54 -18.38
N SER A 548 -1.88 27.52 -18.47
CA SER A 548 -0.94 27.90 -17.41
C SER A 548 -1.56 28.87 -16.40
#